data_26f2cbf8819c01f10da3b42b24565885
#
_entry.id   26f2cbf8819c01f10da3b42b24565885
#
_cell.length_a   1.000
_cell.length_b   1.000
_cell.length_c   1.000
_cell.angle_alpha   90.00
_cell.angle_beta   90.00
_cell.angle_gamma   90.00
#
_symmetry.space_group_name_H-M   'P 1'
#
loop_
_entity.id
_entity.type
_entity.pdbx_description
1 polymer ?
#
loop_
_entity_poly.entity_id
_entity_poly.type
_entity_poly.pdbx_seq_one_letter_code
_entity_poly.pdbx_strand_id
1 'polypeptide(L)'
;MRLAQREAQGLAPAHSLLEAIRQAQQHRGLLAVWLAGTEAQASARSAKATEVEAAMAKLDAEVQADGATNAGIGKAWGAARADWKAVVDDVAAKRIDGAVSSTRHSAAIGQMLAALDVSLDHWGLLFDPSPDGYF
;
A
#
# COMPACT_ATOMS: atom_id res chain seq x y z
N MET A 1 -14.30 6.11 24.52
CA MET A 1 -13.50 5.02 23.93
C MET A 1 -12.23 4.85 24.75
N ARG A 2 -11.91 3.62 25.03
CA ARG A 2 -10.69 3.31 25.78
C ARG A 2 -9.46 3.50 24.90
N LEU A 3 -8.34 3.83 25.51
CA LEU A 3 -7.08 4.03 24.81
C LEU A 3 -6.70 2.80 23.97
N ALA A 4 -6.84 1.59 24.55
CA ALA A 4 -6.51 0.36 23.84
C ALA A 4 -7.36 0.15 22.59
N GLN A 5 -8.64 0.54 22.62
CA GLN A 5 -9.51 0.44 21.46
C GLN A 5 -9.10 1.43 20.38
N ARG A 6 -8.67 2.62 20.75
CA ARG A 6 -8.20 3.62 19.81
C ARG A 6 -6.89 3.19 19.16
N GLU A 7 -5.99 2.62 19.94
CA GLU A 7 -4.74 2.07 19.42
C GLU A 7 -5.01 0.95 18.41
N ALA A 8 -5.94 0.04 18.75
CA ALA A 8 -6.28 -1.05 17.84
C ALA A 8 -6.89 -0.53 16.54
N GLN A 9 -7.73 0.50 16.60
CA GLN A 9 -8.29 1.13 15.40
C GLN A 9 -7.21 1.74 14.53
N GLY A 10 -6.21 2.39 15.11
CA GLY A 10 -5.10 2.96 14.38
C GLY A 10 -4.16 1.91 13.82
N LEU A 11 -3.96 0.81 14.56
CA LEU A 11 -3.05 -0.25 14.16
C LEU A 11 -3.56 -1.06 12.97
N ALA A 12 -4.88 -1.29 12.87
CA ALA A 12 -5.43 -2.12 11.80
C ALA A 12 -5.12 -1.56 10.40
N PRO A 13 -5.39 -0.27 10.09
CA PRO A 13 -4.99 0.28 8.81
C PRO A 13 -3.48 0.30 8.61
N ALA A 14 -2.69 0.57 9.65
CA ALA A 14 -1.24 0.60 9.55
C ALA A 14 -0.68 -0.79 9.19
N HIS A 15 -1.18 -1.85 9.82
CA HIS A 15 -0.78 -3.21 9.50
C HIS A 15 -1.15 -3.58 8.07
N SER A 16 -2.34 -3.22 7.64
CA SER A 16 -2.80 -3.50 6.27
C SER A 16 -2.01 -2.72 5.24
N LEU A 17 -1.62 -1.48 5.55
CA LEU A 17 -0.76 -0.68 4.68
C LEU A 17 0.63 -1.32 4.54
N LEU A 18 1.22 -1.76 5.64
CA LEU A 18 2.51 -2.44 5.60
C LEU A 18 2.44 -3.71 4.77
N GLU A 19 1.38 -4.49 4.91
CA GLU A 19 1.19 -5.70 4.10
C GLU A 19 1.01 -5.36 2.63
N ALA A 20 0.22 -4.34 2.30
CA ALA A 20 0.03 -3.88 0.93
C ALA A 20 1.35 -3.42 0.32
N ILE A 21 2.16 -2.67 1.07
CA ILE A 21 3.47 -2.21 0.64
C ILE A 21 4.39 -3.41 0.34
N ARG A 22 4.42 -4.39 1.24
CA ARG A 22 5.22 -5.59 1.07
C ARG A 22 4.83 -6.34 -0.20
N GLN A 23 3.53 -6.55 -0.38
CA GLN A 23 3.02 -7.24 -1.57
C GLN A 23 3.30 -6.44 -2.84
N ALA A 24 3.18 -5.12 -2.78
CA ALA A 24 3.46 -4.25 -3.92
C ALA A 24 4.95 -4.32 -4.32
N GLN A 25 5.85 -4.36 -3.34
CA GLN A 25 7.28 -4.48 -3.61
C GLN A 25 7.61 -5.82 -4.28
N GLN A 26 6.98 -6.91 -3.85
CA GLN A 26 7.16 -8.21 -4.45
C GLN A 26 6.60 -8.24 -5.88
N HIS A 27 5.45 -7.62 -6.09
CA HIS A 27 4.84 -7.49 -7.41
C HIS A 27 5.76 -6.72 -8.36
N ARG A 28 6.36 -5.62 -7.88
CA ARG A 28 7.31 -4.83 -8.66
C ARG A 28 8.45 -5.69 -9.20
N GLY A 29 9.03 -6.52 -8.32
CA GLY A 29 10.13 -7.40 -8.70
C GLY A 29 9.72 -8.44 -9.73
N LEU A 30 8.58 -9.09 -9.54
CA LEU A 30 8.08 -10.10 -10.47
C LEU A 30 7.77 -9.51 -11.84
N LEU A 31 7.22 -8.30 -11.89
CA LEU A 31 6.90 -7.66 -13.16
C LEU A 31 8.13 -7.24 -13.93
N ALA A 32 9.19 -6.84 -13.25
CA ALA A 32 10.45 -6.53 -13.92
C ALA A 32 10.98 -7.77 -14.67
N VAL A 33 10.91 -8.94 -14.04
CA VAL A 33 11.33 -10.19 -14.67
C VAL A 33 10.40 -10.58 -15.82
N TRP A 34 9.08 -10.47 -15.61
CA TRP A 34 8.10 -10.82 -16.62
C TRP A 34 8.21 -9.94 -17.87
N LEU A 35 8.39 -8.63 -17.69
CA LEU A 35 8.52 -7.68 -18.79
C LEU A 35 9.83 -7.86 -19.57
N ALA A 36 10.81 -8.52 -18.96
CA ALA A 36 12.05 -8.87 -19.64
C ALA A 36 11.87 -10.07 -20.58
N GLY A 37 10.64 -10.61 -20.72
CA GLY A 37 10.35 -11.67 -21.69
C GLY A 37 10.34 -13.07 -21.10
N THR A 38 10.32 -13.21 -19.78
CA THR A 38 10.36 -14.51 -19.12
C THR A 38 8.95 -15.05 -18.91
N GLU A 39 8.47 -15.87 -19.85
CA GLU A 39 7.13 -16.45 -19.77
C GLU A 39 6.96 -17.38 -18.58
N ALA A 40 8.04 -17.97 -18.09
CA ALA A 40 8.00 -18.83 -16.92
C ALA A 40 7.48 -18.11 -15.68
N GLN A 41 7.56 -16.78 -15.65
CA GLN A 41 7.09 -15.98 -14.51
C GLN A 41 5.63 -15.56 -14.63
N ALA A 42 4.94 -15.89 -15.72
CA ALA A 42 3.56 -15.45 -15.93
C ALA A 42 2.63 -15.95 -14.82
N SER A 43 2.78 -17.21 -14.42
CA SER A 43 1.94 -17.79 -13.36
C SER A 43 2.23 -17.13 -12.00
N ALA A 44 3.50 -16.92 -11.68
CA ALA A 44 3.90 -16.26 -10.43
C ALA A 44 3.40 -14.82 -10.39
N ARG A 45 3.48 -14.11 -11.52
CA ARG A 45 2.96 -12.75 -11.64
C ARG A 45 1.46 -12.70 -11.38
N SER A 46 0.72 -13.63 -12.02
CA SER A 46 -0.74 -13.69 -11.88
C SER A 46 -1.14 -13.98 -10.42
N ALA A 47 -0.46 -14.93 -9.79
CA ALA A 47 -0.70 -15.26 -8.39
C ALA A 47 -0.41 -14.06 -7.48
N LYS A 48 0.70 -13.37 -7.73
CA LYS A 48 1.07 -12.18 -6.93
C LYS A 48 0.06 -11.06 -7.13
N ALA A 49 -0.42 -10.84 -8.35
CA ALA A 49 -1.43 -9.82 -8.63
C ALA A 49 -2.71 -10.08 -7.80
N THR A 50 -3.11 -11.34 -7.68
CA THR A 50 -4.25 -11.71 -6.85
C THR A 50 -3.99 -11.42 -5.38
N GLU A 51 -2.81 -11.74 -4.87
CA GLU A 51 -2.44 -11.47 -3.47
C GLU A 51 -2.43 -9.97 -3.18
N VAL A 52 -1.85 -9.17 -4.08
CA VAL A 52 -1.82 -7.72 -3.94
C VAL A 52 -3.25 -7.16 -3.92
N GLU A 53 -4.09 -7.60 -4.84
CA GLU A 53 -5.46 -7.10 -4.92
C GLU A 53 -6.25 -7.46 -3.66
N ALA A 54 -6.06 -8.65 -3.12
CA ALA A 54 -6.71 -9.04 -1.87
C ALA A 54 -6.25 -8.16 -0.70
N ALA A 55 -4.95 -7.88 -0.61
CA ALA A 55 -4.41 -7.01 0.43
C ALA A 55 -4.96 -5.58 0.31
N MET A 56 -5.07 -5.07 -0.91
CA MET A 56 -5.58 -3.74 -1.15
C MET A 56 -7.08 -3.63 -0.89
N ALA A 57 -7.85 -4.67 -1.23
CA ALA A 57 -9.28 -4.69 -0.94
C ALA A 57 -9.55 -4.69 0.57
N LYS A 58 -8.75 -5.43 1.32
CA LYS A 58 -8.84 -5.40 2.79
C LYS A 58 -8.56 -4.01 3.33
N LEU A 59 -7.52 -3.37 2.80
CA LEU A 59 -7.16 -2.02 3.21
C LEU A 59 -8.24 -1.00 2.82
N ASP A 60 -8.83 -1.13 1.62
CA ASP A 60 -9.94 -0.28 1.19
C ASP A 60 -11.06 -0.29 2.24
N ALA A 61 -11.43 -1.48 2.71
CA ALA A 61 -12.50 -1.62 3.70
C ALA A 61 -12.12 -1.00 5.04
N GLU A 62 -10.88 -1.19 5.48
CA GLU A 62 -10.41 -0.63 6.76
C GLU A 62 -10.32 0.89 6.71
N VAL A 63 -9.84 1.44 5.59
CA VAL A 63 -9.75 2.88 5.40
C VAL A 63 -11.15 3.50 5.37
N GLN A 64 -12.09 2.84 4.70
CA GLN A 64 -13.47 3.32 4.66
C GLN A 64 -14.09 3.35 6.07
N ALA A 65 -13.83 2.32 6.86
CA ALA A 65 -14.33 2.25 8.23
C ALA A 65 -13.71 3.36 9.11
N ASP A 66 -12.45 3.70 8.86
CA ASP A 66 -11.71 4.71 9.61
C ASP A 66 -11.99 6.14 9.12
N GLY A 67 -12.56 6.28 7.94
CA GLY A 67 -12.70 7.58 7.26
C GLY A 67 -13.52 8.62 8.00
N ALA A 68 -14.40 8.19 8.88
CA ALA A 68 -15.18 9.11 9.71
C ALA A 68 -14.30 9.85 10.74
N THR A 69 -13.19 9.22 11.16
CA THR A 69 -12.28 9.78 12.17
C THR A 69 -10.95 10.24 11.57
N ASN A 70 -10.65 9.83 10.35
CA ASN A 70 -9.38 10.16 9.68
C ASN A 70 -9.60 10.34 8.18
N ALA A 71 -10.13 11.50 7.78
CA ALA A 71 -10.35 11.80 6.37
C ALA A 71 -9.05 11.86 5.57
N GLY A 72 -7.94 12.21 6.20
CA GLY A 72 -6.63 12.28 5.55
C GLY A 72 -6.16 10.95 5.00
N ILE A 73 -6.41 9.85 5.73
CA ILE A 73 -6.00 8.53 5.25
C ILE A 73 -6.78 8.13 3.99
N GLY A 74 -8.07 8.46 3.94
CA GLY A 74 -8.88 8.18 2.77
C GLY A 74 -8.36 8.86 1.52
N LYS A 75 -7.97 10.12 1.63
CA LYS A 75 -7.40 10.88 0.51
C LYS A 75 -6.05 10.31 0.08
N ALA A 76 -5.15 10.08 1.03
CA ALA A 76 -3.81 9.59 0.74
C ALA A 76 -3.85 8.17 0.15
N TRP A 77 -4.65 7.29 0.73
CA TRP A 77 -4.80 5.94 0.21
C TRP A 77 -5.47 5.93 -1.16
N GLY A 78 -6.49 6.75 -1.36
CA GLY A 78 -7.18 6.85 -2.66
C GLY A 78 -6.21 7.21 -3.79
N ALA A 79 -5.29 8.14 -3.55
CA ALA A 79 -4.28 8.52 -4.54
C ALA A 79 -3.32 7.35 -4.84
N ALA A 80 -2.85 6.66 -3.80
CA ALA A 80 -1.97 5.51 -3.96
C ALA A 80 -2.66 4.38 -4.71
N ARG A 81 -3.93 4.12 -4.38
CA ARG A 81 -4.74 3.07 -4.99
C ARG A 81 -4.95 3.32 -6.48
N ALA A 82 -5.25 4.57 -6.84
CA ALA A 82 -5.44 4.95 -8.24
C ALA A 82 -4.16 4.80 -9.05
N ASP A 83 -3.02 5.23 -8.52
CA ASP A 83 -1.74 5.08 -9.20
C ASP A 83 -1.35 3.62 -9.35
N TRP A 84 -1.58 2.82 -8.34
CA TRP A 84 -1.32 1.39 -8.42
C TRP A 84 -2.14 0.74 -9.53
N LYS A 85 -3.44 1.04 -9.60
CA LYS A 85 -4.31 0.50 -10.63
C LYS A 85 -3.83 0.89 -12.02
N ALA A 86 -3.43 2.14 -12.21
CA ALA A 86 -2.94 2.62 -13.50
C ALA A 86 -1.68 1.87 -13.93
N VAL A 87 -0.75 1.65 -13.01
CA VAL A 87 0.48 0.90 -13.32
C VAL A 87 0.16 -0.54 -13.70
N VAL A 88 -0.70 -1.20 -12.92
CA VAL A 88 -1.07 -2.60 -13.16
C VAL A 88 -1.74 -2.75 -14.52
N ASP A 89 -2.65 -1.84 -14.85
CA ASP A 89 -3.34 -1.86 -16.14
C ASP A 89 -2.36 -1.67 -17.30
N ASP A 90 -1.41 -0.74 -17.16
CA ASP A 90 -0.41 -0.47 -18.21
C ASP A 90 0.55 -1.65 -18.39
N VAL A 91 0.93 -2.31 -17.31
CA VAL A 91 1.77 -3.51 -17.39
C VAL A 91 1.02 -4.67 -18.05
N ALA A 92 -0.22 -4.90 -17.64
CA ALA A 92 -1.04 -5.99 -18.20
C ALA A 92 -1.22 -5.83 -19.70
N ALA A 93 -1.34 -4.59 -20.17
CA ALA A 93 -1.46 -4.28 -21.60
C ALA A 93 -0.09 -4.14 -22.29
N LYS A 94 1.00 -4.33 -21.56
CA LYS A 94 2.37 -4.18 -22.06
C LYS A 94 2.63 -2.81 -22.71
N ARG A 95 2.02 -1.76 -22.13
CA ARG A 95 2.19 -0.40 -22.62
C ARG A 95 3.46 0.26 -22.11
N ILE A 96 4.10 -0.32 -21.09
CA ILE A 96 5.33 0.19 -20.49
C ILE A 96 6.36 -0.91 -20.38
N ASP A 97 7.63 -0.55 -20.39
CA ASP A 97 8.73 -1.51 -20.23
C ASP A 97 9.08 -1.73 -18.76
N GLY A 98 10.08 -2.58 -18.51
CA GLY A 98 10.47 -2.93 -17.14
C GLY A 98 11.00 -1.76 -16.34
N ALA A 99 11.75 -0.85 -16.98
CA ALA A 99 12.30 0.31 -16.29
C ALA A 99 11.20 1.28 -15.86
N VAL A 100 10.27 1.57 -16.78
CA VAL A 100 9.13 2.45 -16.49
C VAL A 100 8.23 1.79 -15.44
N SER A 101 8.00 0.48 -15.55
CA SER A 101 7.22 -0.27 -14.56
C SER A 101 7.82 -0.14 -13.17
N SER A 102 9.13 -0.37 -13.03
CA SER A 102 9.80 -0.25 -11.73
C SER A 102 9.69 1.15 -11.15
N THR A 103 9.87 2.17 -11.97
CA THR A 103 9.75 3.57 -11.54
C THR A 103 8.34 3.88 -11.06
N ARG A 104 7.35 3.47 -11.82
CA ARG A 104 5.94 3.75 -11.47
C ARG A 104 5.47 2.93 -10.27
N HIS A 105 5.91 1.67 -10.16
CA HIS A 105 5.65 0.89 -8.94
C HIS A 105 6.26 1.56 -7.72
N SER A 106 7.48 2.03 -7.84
CA SER A 106 8.16 2.72 -6.74
C SER A 106 7.44 4.00 -6.34
N ALA A 107 6.91 4.75 -7.32
CA ALA A 107 6.14 5.95 -7.04
C ALA A 107 4.83 5.62 -6.30
N ALA A 108 4.12 4.59 -6.73
CA ALA A 108 2.90 4.15 -6.06
C ALA A 108 3.19 3.65 -4.64
N ILE A 109 4.26 2.89 -4.46
CA ILE A 109 4.70 2.43 -3.14
C ILE A 109 5.06 3.63 -2.25
N GLY A 110 5.71 4.65 -2.82
CA GLY A 110 6.00 5.89 -2.10
C GLY A 110 4.74 6.58 -1.59
N GLN A 111 3.67 6.57 -2.39
CA GLN A 111 2.38 7.10 -1.95
C GLN A 111 1.74 6.25 -0.86
N MET A 112 1.93 4.92 -0.90
CA MET A 112 1.47 4.05 0.17
C MET A 112 2.21 4.34 1.48
N LEU A 113 3.51 4.59 1.40
CA LEU A 113 4.30 4.99 2.56
C LEU A 113 3.82 6.34 3.12
N ALA A 114 3.49 7.28 2.25
CA ALA A 114 2.91 8.56 2.68
C ALA A 114 1.56 8.36 3.37
N ALA A 115 0.74 7.45 2.87
CA ALA A 115 -0.53 7.12 3.52
C ALA A 115 -0.29 6.48 4.90
N LEU A 116 0.74 5.65 5.03
CA LEU A 116 1.12 5.07 6.31
C LEU A 116 1.51 6.17 7.30
N ASP A 117 2.30 7.15 6.86
CA ASP A 117 2.69 8.29 7.70
C ASP A 117 1.45 9.07 8.17
N VAL A 118 0.49 9.32 7.28
CA VAL A 118 -0.76 10.00 7.65
C VAL A 118 -1.51 9.19 8.71
N SER A 119 -1.58 7.88 8.54
CA SER A 119 -2.26 7.01 9.50
C SER A 119 -1.58 7.04 10.86
N LEU A 120 -0.26 6.93 10.88
CA LEU A 120 0.51 6.94 12.13
C LEU A 120 0.45 8.31 12.80
N ASP A 121 0.48 9.40 12.04
CA ASP A 121 0.36 10.74 12.60
C ASP A 121 -1.00 10.98 13.26
N HIS A 122 -2.07 10.50 12.61
CA HIS A 122 -3.41 10.63 13.17
C HIS A 122 -3.54 9.94 14.53
N TRP A 123 -2.91 8.78 14.67
CA TRP A 123 -2.95 7.99 15.90
C TRP A 123 -1.69 8.19 16.77
N GLY A 124 -0.82 9.11 16.35
CA GLY A 124 0.50 9.28 16.95
C GLY A 124 0.49 9.67 18.41
N LEU A 125 -0.54 10.36 18.86
CA LEU A 125 -0.67 10.70 20.28
C LEU A 125 -0.86 9.48 21.16
N LEU A 126 -1.22 8.35 20.57
CA LEU A 126 -1.39 7.09 21.29
C LEU A 126 -0.08 6.32 21.45
N PHE A 127 0.85 6.54 20.51
CA PHE A 127 2.13 5.84 20.46
C PHE A 127 3.28 6.75 20.79
N ASP A 128 3.08 8.03 20.53
CA ASP A 128 4.12 9.01 20.66
C ASP A 128 4.15 9.55 22.06
N PRO A 129 4.94 9.03 22.81
CA PRO A 129 5.41 9.78 23.93
C PRO A 129 6.05 11.02 23.40
N SER A 130 6.24 11.95 24.27
CA SER A 130 7.06 13.09 23.96
C SER A 130 8.43 12.60 23.47
N PRO A 131 9.16 13.40 22.70
CA PRO A 131 10.52 13.04 22.31
C PRO A 131 11.39 12.59 23.48
N ASP A 132 11.17 13.15 24.64
CA ASP A 132 11.92 12.78 25.85
C ASP A 132 11.64 11.35 26.28
N GLY A 133 10.46 10.86 26.05
CA GLY A 133 10.10 9.50 26.41
C GLY A 133 10.62 8.46 25.46
N TYR A 134 10.99 8.85 24.25
CA TYR A 134 11.43 7.94 23.23
C TYR A 134 12.92 7.72 23.20
N PHE A 135 13.65 8.70 23.61
CA PHE A 135 15.10 8.69 23.42
C PHE A 135 15.84 8.73 24.72
#